data_b2b08c2aa35102e3bf65d5df7e220bc4
#
_entry.id   b2b08c2aa35102e3bf65d5df7e220bc4
#
_cell.length_a   1.000
_cell.length_b   1.000
_cell.length_c   1.000
_cell.angle_alpha   90.00
_cell.angle_beta   90.00
_cell.angle_gamma   90.00
#
_symmetry.space_group_name_H-M   'P 1'
#
loop_
_entity.id
_entity.type
_entity.pdbx_description
1 polymer ?
#
loop_
_entity_poly.entity_id
_entity_poly.type
_entity_poly.pdbx_seq_one_letter_code
_entity_poly.pdbx_strand_id
1 'polypeptide(L)'
;MSETGTTTTTSTIPGLVAGTYAVDAAHSEIGFTVRHLMTKVRGTFQEFSGEIVVKDSIEESTTNVSVELASVHTRSDQRDGHLRSGDFFDAENSPKMTFTSIAIKPEGDDYVLAGELTIKNVTKSIELAVEFLGVDQNAYGQTIIGFEAGASISRKDWGIDFNVPLEGGKLLIGDKVDIHLDVQAALQA
;
A
#
# COMPACT_ATOMS: atom_id res chain seq x y z
N MET A 1 -45.03 -15.48 -4.34
CA MET A 1 -43.96 -14.89 -3.55
C MET A 1 -42.66 -15.56 -3.97
N SER A 2 -41.89 -14.88 -4.80
CA SER A 2 -40.61 -15.40 -5.29
C SER A 2 -39.53 -14.83 -4.42
N GLU A 3 -38.93 -15.63 -3.59
CA GLU A 3 -37.70 -15.26 -2.87
C GLU A 3 -36.54 -15.29 -3.88
N THR A 4 -36.05 -14.14 -4.20
CA THR A 4 -34.81 -14.00 -4.93
C THR A 4 -33.68 -14.26 -3.93
N GLY A 5 -33.24 -15.51 -3.87
CA GLY A 5 -32.05 -15.88 -3.13
C GLY A 5 -30.84 -15.20 -3.76
N THR A 6 -30.31 -14.20 -3.09
CA THR A 6 -29.00 -13.63 -3.41
C THR A 6 -27.95 -14.69 -3.12
N THR A 7 -27.51 -15.37 -4.16
CA THR A 7 -26.36 -16.29 -4.05
C THR A 7 -25.12 -15.46 -3.82
N THR A 8 -24.71 -15.31 -2.58
CA THR A 8 -23.40 -14.76 -2.23
C THR A 8 -22.37 -15.77 -2.69
N THR A 9 -21.73 -15.51 -3.81
CA THR A 9 -20.62 -16.32 -4.28
C THR A 9 -19.44 -16.03 -3.36
N THR A 10 -19.22 -16.88 -2.38
CA THR A 10 -18.04 -16.81 -1.52
C THR A 10 -16.82 -17.12 -2.39
N SER A 11 -15.96 -16.13 -2.58
CA SER A 11 -14.73 -16.30 -3.31
C SER A 11 -13.74 -17.10 -2.43
N THR A 12 -13.46 -18.35 -2.79
CA THR A 12 -12.51 -19.19 -2.08
C THR A 12 -11.22 -19.31 -2.88
N ILE A 13 -10.09 -19.02 -2.22
CA ILE A 13 -8.75 -19.22 -2.79
C ILE A 13 -8.25 -20.57 -2.28
N PRO A 14 -7.89 -21.51 -3.18
CA PRO A 14 -7.37 -22.82 -2.77
C PRO A 14 -6.13 -22.71 -1.90
N GLY A 15 -6.14 -23.40 -0.76
CA GLY A 15 -5.01 -23.43 0.18
C GLY A 15 -4.92 -22.22 1.13
N LEU A 16 -5.74 -21.22 0.96
CA LEU A 16 -5.78 -20.08 1.88
C LEU A 16 -6.48 -20.48 3.19
N VAL A 17 -5.76 -20.32 4.28
CA VAL A 17 -6.24 -20.65 5.63
C VAL A 17 -6.66 -19.37 6.33
N ALA A 18 -7.83 -19.37 6.96
CA ALA A 18 -8.27 -18.25 7.81
C ALA A 18 -7.32 -18.06 9.00
N GLY A 19 -7.05 -16.82 9.34
CA GLY A 19 -6.16 -16.47 10.44
C GLY A 19 -5.50 -15.12 10.24
N THR A 20 -4.59 -14.79 11.13
CA THR A 20 -3.82 -13.55 11.08
C THR A 20 -2.46 -13.77 10.45
N TYR A 21 -2.17 -13.02 9.40
CA TYR A 21 -0.89 -13.03 8.69
C TYR A 21 -0.15 -11.73 8.99
N ALA A 22 1.09 -11.85 9.44
CA ALA A 22 1.97 -10.70 9.63
C ALA A 22 2.80 -10.46 8.37
N VAL A 23 2.86 -9.22 7.92
CA VAL A 23 3.72 -8.83 6.80
C VAL A 23 5.18 -9.10 7.15
N ASP A 24 5.87 -9.82 6.27
CA ASP A 24 7.30 -10.06 6.37
C ASP A 24 8.06 -8.92 5.69
N ALA A 25 8.53 -7.99 6.49
CA ALA A 25 9.24 -6.81 5.98
C ALA A 25 10.56 -7.15 5.25
N ALA A 26 11.18 -8.27 5.59
CA ALA A 26 12.41 -8.71 4.92
C ALA A 26 12.18 -9.21 3.49
N HIS A 27 10.96 -9.67 3.19
CA HIS A 27 10.56 -10.17 1.88
C HIS A 27 9.45 -9.35 1.23
N SER A 28 9.27 -8.12 1.69
CA SER A 28 8.25 -7.21 1.17
C SER A 28 8.85 -5.86 0.82
N GLU A 29 8.21 -5.17 -0.11
CA GLU A 29 8.61 -3.82 -0.50
C GLU A 29 7.37 -2.92 -0.58
N ILE A 30 7.48 -1.73 -0.01
CA ILE A 30 6.53 -0.63 -0.18
C ILE A 30 7.29 0.47 -0.91
N GLY A 31 6.93 0.71 -2.17
CA GLY A 31 7.62 1.63 -3.05
C GLY A 31 6.70 2.64 -3.72
N PHE A 32 7.31 3.67 -4.26
CA PHE A 32 6.63 4.69 -5.04
C PHE A 32 7.50 5.22 -6.17
N THR A 33 6.85 5.80 -7.16
CA THR A 33 7.50 6.46 -8.29
C THR A 33 6.84 7.81 -8.53
N VAL A 34 7.64 8.84 -8.68
CA VAL A 34 7.18 10.19 -8.99
C VAL A 34 8.05 10.79 -10.09
N ARG A 35 7.43 11.58 -10.97
CA ARG A 35 8.18 12.27 -12.04
C ARG A 35 8.91 13.49 -11.48
N HIS A 36 10.17 13.61 -11.86
CA HIS A 36 11.02 14.78 -11.59
C HIS A 36 11.61 15.24 -12.91
N LEU A 37 11.07 16.32 -13.47
CA LEU A 37 11.37 16.77 -14.82
C LEU A 37 11.19 15.65 -15.86
N MET A 38 12.28 15.22 -16.47
CA MET A 38 12.30 14.22 -17.54
C MET A 38 12.52 12.79 -17.04
N THR A 39 12.84 12.63 -15.75
CA THR A 39 13.16 11.34 -15.15
C THR A 39 12.13 10.95 -14.10
N LYS A 40 12.22 9.71 -13.64
CA LYS A 40 11.42 9.19 -12.54
C LYS A 40 12.31 8.99 -11.31
N VAL A 41 11.86 9.50 -10.18
CA VAL A 41 12.42 9.17 -8.88
C VAL A 41 11.64 7.98 -8.31
N ARG A 42 12.36 6.93 -7.94
CA ARG A 42 11.82 5.76 -7.26
C ARG A 42 12.30 5.76 -5.83
N GLY A 43 11.37 5.52 -4.93
CA GLY A 43 11.67 5.42 -3.50
C GLY A 43 11.00 4.23 -2.86
N THR A 44 11.53 3.82 -1.73
CA THR A 44 10.98 2.79 -0.86
C THR A 44 10.94 3.25 0.57
N PHE A 45 10.12 2.60 1.39
CA PHE A 45 10.15 2.74 2.85
C PHE A 45 10.76 1.48 3.43
N GLN A 46 11.75 1.63 4.29
CA GLN A 46 12.51 0.49 4.83
C GLN A 46 11.95 -0.04 6.16
N GLU A 47 11.11 0.74 6.84
CA GLU A 47 10.50 0.36 8.09
C GLU A 47 8.97 0.44 7.99
N PHE A 48 8.35 -0.71 8.05
CA PHE A 48 6.89 -0.85 8.02
C PHE A 48 6.47 -2.16 8.69
N SER A 49 5.21 -2.21 9.07
CA SER A 49 4.57 -3.41 9.58
C SER A 49 3.15 -3.49 9.04
N GLY A 50 2.60 -4.68 9.02
CA GLY A 50 1.24 -4.88 8.55
C GLY A 50 0.67 -6.19 9.03
N GLU A 51 -0.65 -6.23 9.10
CA GLU A 51 -1.42 -7.40 9.48
C GLU A 51 -2.56 -7.60 8.50
N ILE A 52 -2.73 -8.83 8.06
CA ILE A 52 -3.82 -9.24 7.19
C ILE A 52 -4.61 -10.30 7.94
N VAL A 53 -5.87 -10.02 8.26
CA VAL A 53 -6.77 -10.98 8.88
C VAL A 53 -7.62 -11.60 7.80
N VAL A 54 -7.33 -12.85 7.47
CA VAL A 54 -8.06 -13.64 6.49
C VAL A 54 -9.22 -14.31 7.19
N LYS A 55 -10.42 -14.08 6.69
CA LYS A 55 -11.67 -14.68 7.14
C LYS A 55 -12.09 -15.82 6.20
N ASP A 56 -13.16 -16.52 6.53
CA ASP A 56 -13.72 -17.57 5.67
C ASP A 56 -14.17 -17.03 4.32
N SER A 57 -14.59 -15.77 4.29
CA SER A 57 -14.84 -15.02 3.05
C SER A 57 -13.75 -13.97 2.86
N ILE A 58 -13.24 -13.85 1.62
CA ILE A 58 -12.24 -12.82 1.28
C ILE A 58 -12.81 -11.42 1.51
N GLU A 59 -14.08 -11.22 1.19
CA GLU A 59 -14.76 -9.93 1.34
C GLU A 59 -14.85 -9.46 2.81
N GLU A 60 -14.74 -10.37 3.76
CA GLU A 60 -14.72 -10.07 5.20
C GLU A 60 -13.31 -9.88 5.75
N SER A 61 -12.30 -10.15 4.95
CA SER A 61 -10.89 -10.02 5.35
C SER A 61 -10.49 -8.56 5.48
N THR A 62 -9.53 -8.28 6.37
CA THR A 62 -9.08 -6.92 6.67
C THR A 62 -7.58 -6.80 6.61
N THR A 63 -7.12 -5.58 6.35
CA THR A 63 -5.69 -5.26 6.28
C THR A 63 -5.43 -3.94 7.00
N ASN A 64 -4.38 -3.91 7.81
CA ASN A 64 -3.86 -2.71 8.44
C ASN A 64 -2.35 -2.66 8.22
N VAL A 65 -1.86 -1.52 7.75
CA VAL A 65 -0.42 -1.30 7.50
C VAL A 65 0.00 0.01 8.13
N SER A 66 1.17 0.02 8.72
CA SER A 66 1.83 1.20 9.28
C SER A 66 3.24 1.33 8.72
N VAL A 67 3.57 2.50 8.22
CA VAL A 67 4.85 2.81 7.57
C VAL A 67 5.52 3.95 8.31
N GLU A 68 6.78 3.79 8.68
CA GLU A 68 7.60 4.86 9.26
C GLU A 68 8.06 5.79 8.11
N LEU A 69 7.57 7.02 8.09
CA LEU A 69 7.88 7.98 7.02
C LEU A 69 9.36 8.39 7.03
N ALA A 70 10.01 8.38 8.20
CA ALA A 70 11.44 8.65 8.30
C ALA A 70 12.31 7.59 7.61
N SER A 71 11.76 6.42 7.32
CA SER A 71 12.47 5.33 6.63
C SER A 71 12.52 5.45 5.11
N VAL A 72 12.02 6.54 4.56
CA VAL A 72 12.05 6.81 3.12
C VAL A 72 13.47 6.77 2.57
N HIS A 73 13.66 6.06 1.47
CA HIS A 73 14.94 5.87 0.81
C HIS A 73 14.82 6.03 -0.70
N THR A 74 15.56 6.98 -1.26
CA THR A 74 15.57 7.27 -2.71
C THR A 74 16.97 7.24 -3.32
N ARG A 75 17.96 6.67 -2.63
CA ARG A 75 19.38 6.63 -3.02
C ARG A 75 20.05 8.01 -3.05
N SER A 76 19.52 8.95 -2.29
CA SER A 76 20.09 10.30 -2.14
C SER A 76 19.77 10.80 -0.74
N ASP A 77 20.77 10.87 0.12
CA ASP A 77 20.60 11.30 1.52
C ASP A 77 20.05 12.72 1.60
N GLN A 78 20.47 13.59 0.70
CA GLN A 78 19.96 14.96 0.61
C GLN A 78 18.47 14.99 0.29
N ARG A 79 18.05 14.21 -0.70
CA ARG A 79 16.64 14.14 -1.08
C ARG A 79 15.81 13.45 0.00
N ASP A 80 16.31 12.39 0.61
CA ASP A 80 15.63 11.68 1.69
C ASP A 80 15.41 12.61 2.90
N GLY A 81 16.40 13.42 3.24
CA GLY A 81 16.29 14.46 4.26
C GLY A 81 15.21 15.50 3.94
N HIS A 82 15.14 15.94 2.67
CA HIS A 82 14.11 16.87 2.21
C HIS A 82 12.72 16.25 2.24
N LEU A 83 12.59 14.98 1.85
CA LEU A 83 11.31 14.25 1.93
C LEU A 83 10.78 14.10 3.36
N ARG A 84 11.67 13.97 4.34
CA ARG A 84 11.29 13.92 5.76
C ARG A 84 10.84 15.27 6.32
N SER A 85 11.22 16.36 5.66
CA SER A 85 10.95 17.72 6.12
C SER A 85 9.49 18.12 5.98
N GLY A 86 9.13 19.28 6.56
CA GLY A 86 7.79 19.86 6.46
C GLY A 86 7.33 20.19 5.04
N ASP A 87 8.25 20.27 4.07
CA ASP A 87 7.90 20.46 2.66
C ASP A 87 7.21 19.22 2.07
N PHE A 88 7.43 18.03 2.62
CA PHE A 88 6.85 16.77 2.14
C PHE A 88 6.13 16.01 3.26
N PHE A 89 6.77 15.04 3.87
CA PHE A 89 6.11 14.14 4.82
C PHE A 89 5.96 14.72 6.22
N ASP A 90 6.77 15.70 6.60
CA ASP A 90 6.80 16.23 7.96
C ASP A 90 6.91 15.09 9.01
N ALA A 91 7.90 14.22 8.80
CA ALA A 91 8.04 12.99 9.57
C ALA A 91 8.28 13.22 11.07
N GLU A 92 8.73 14.40 11.47
CA GLU A 92 8.89 14.76 12.88
C GLU A 92 7.54 14.92 13.59
N ASN A 93 6.58 15.59 12.96
CA ASN A 93 5.24 15.83 13.51
C ASN A 93 4.23 14.73 13.13
N SER A 94 4.47 14.06 12.00
CA SER A 94 3.61 13.00 11.47
C SER A 94 4.48 11.79 11.11
N PRO A 95 4.92 11.01 12.09
CA PRO A 95 5.94 9.98 11.86
C PRO A 95 5.45 8.79 11.04
N LYS A 96 4.14 8.55 10.99
CA LYS A 96 3.58 7.35 10.36
C LYS A 96 2.60 7.68 9.24
N MET A 97 2.68 6.88 8.19
CA MET A 97 1.64 6.71 7.19
C MET A 97 0.91 5.42 7.50
N THR A 98 -0.42 5.43 7.45
CA THR A 98 -1.23 4.26 7.75
C THR A 98 -2.23 3.97 6.65
N PHE A 99 -2.51 2.68 6.45
CA PHE A 99 -3.56 2.21 5.57
C PHE A 99 -4.47 1.24 6.34
N THR A 100 -5.77 1.48 6.27
CA THR A 100 -6.79 0.61 6.86
C THR A 100 -7.79 0.22 5.78
N SER A 101 -7.96 -1.07 5.53
CA SER A 101 -8.91 -1.55 4.54
C SER A 101 -10.36 -1.28 4.95
N ILE A 102 -11.21 -1.02 3.97
CA ILE A 102 -12.66 -0.86 4.11
C ILE A 102 -13.37 -2.04 3.47
N ALA A 103 -12.96 -2.41 2.26
CA ALA A 103 -13.59 -3.49 1.49
C ALA A 103 -12.59 -4.10 0.51
N ILE A 104 -12.75 -5.39 0.27
CA ILE A 104 -12.05 -6.09 -0.81
C ILE A 104 -13.08 -6.75 -1.71
N LYS A 105 -12.91 -6.61 -3.03
CA LYS A 105 -13.84 -7.14 -4.04
C LYS A 105 -13.08 -7.87 -5.12
N PRO A 106 -13.60 -9.01 -5.60
CA PRO A 106 -13.08 -9.62 -6.82
C PRO A 106 -13.27 -8.71 -8.03
N GLU A 107 -12.28 -8.68 -8.92
CA GLU A 107 -12.32 -8.00 -10.20
C GLU A 107 -11.62 -8.86 -11.26
N GLY A 108 -12.39 -9.63 -12.01
CA GLY A 108 -11.84 -10.65 -12.91
C GLY A 108 -11.10 -11.73 -12.09
N ASP A 109 -9.86 -11.99 -12.45
CA ASP A 109 -8.98 -12.92 -11.72
C ASP A 109 -8.24 -12.27 -10.54
N ASP A 110 -8.39 -10.97 -10.38
CA ASP A 110 -7.71 -10.15 -9.38
C ASP A 110 -8.70 -9.56 -8.37
N TYR A 111 -8.22 -8.61 -7.57
CA TYR A 111 -9.01 -7.97 -6.52
C TYR A 111 -8.81 -6.45 -6.53
N VAL A 112 -9.78 -5.74 -6.00
CA VAL A 112 -9.66 -4.32 -5.65
C VAL A 112 -9.82 -4.20 -4.13
N LEU A 113 -8.81 -3.64 -3.49
CA LEU A 113 -8.80 -3.35 -2.06
C LEU A 113 -9.02 -1.86 -1.84
N ALA A 114 -10.21 -1.51 -1.37
CA ALA A 114 -10.53 -0.16 -0.97
C ALA A 114 -10.12 0.06 0.49
N GLY A 115 -9.56 1.23 0.78
CA GLY A 115 -9.16 1.57 2.14
C GLY A 115 -8.88 3.05 2.31
N GLU A 116 -8.54 3.41 3.53
CA GLU A 116 -8.19 4.77 3.91
C GLU A 116 -6.68 4.88 4.11
N LEU A 117 -6.07 5.79 3.35
CA LEU A 117 -4.66 6.14 3.46
C LEU A 117 -4.52 7.47 4.19
N THR A 118 -3.79 7.46 5.29
CA THR A 118 -3.48 8.64 6.09
C THR A 118 -2.02 9.03 5.95
N ILE A 119 -1.77 10.24 5.48
CA ILE A 119 -0.44 10.87 5.40
C ILE A 119 -0.57 12.29 5.93
N LYS A 120 0.37 12.73 6.77
CA LYS A 120 0.35 14.09 7.36
C LYS A 120 -0.99 14.44 8.03
N ASN A 121 -1.58 13.47 8.73
CA ASN A 121 -2.88 13.63 9.39
C ASN A 121 -4.07 13.89 8.43
N VAL A 122 -3.89 13.68 7.13
CA VAL A 122 -4.96 13.76 6.13
C VAL A 122 -5.31 12.35 5.69
N THR A 123 -6.58 11.98 5.81
CA THR A 123 -7.10 10.67 5.43
C THR A 123 -7.93 10.78 4.16
N LYS A 124 -7.60 9.97 3.17
CA LYS A 124 -8.33 9.85 1.91
C LYS A 124 -8.57 8.38 1.57
N SER A 125 -9.70 8.11 0.95
CA SER A 125 -10.00 6.80 0.39
C SER A 125 -9.21 6.57 -0.88
N ILE A 126 -8.60 5.39 -0.99
CA ILE A 126 -7.92 4.93 -2.21
C ILE A 126 -8.35 3.50 -2.54
N GLU A 127 -8.12 3.10 -3.78
CA GLU A 127 -8.29 1.73 -4.24
C GLU A 127 -6.96 1.18 -4.75
N LEU A 128 -6.58 0.01 -4.24
CA LEU A 128 -5.43 -0.74 -4.68
C LEU A 128 -5.88 -1.86 -5.61
N ALA A 129 -5.29 -1.93 -6.80
CA ALA A 129 -5.40 -3.12 -7.64
C ALA A 129 -4.47 -4.19 -7.07
N VAL A 130 -5.02 -5.36 -6.75
CA VAL A 130 -4.30 -6.45 -6.07
C VAL A 130 -4.29 -7.69 -6.93
N GLU A 131 -3.10 -8.20 -7.23
CA GLU A 131 -2.86 -9.52 -7.82
C GLU A 131 -2.41 -10.48 -6.71
N PHE A 132 -3.19 -11.53 -6.49
CA PHE A 132 -2.84 -12.56 -5.51
C PHE A 132 -1.94 -13.60 -6.17
N LEU A 133 -0.74 -13.79 -5.64
CA LEU A 133 0.29 -14.66 -6.23
C LEU A 133 0.20 -16.11 -5.77
N GLY A 134 -0.43 -16.36 -4.63
CA GLY A 134 -0.64 -17.71 -4.14
C GLY A 134 -0.37 -17.92 -2.67
N VAL A 135 -0.47 -19.18 -2.30
CA VAL A 135 -0.19 -19.70 -0.95
C VAL A 135 0.94 -20.70 -1.06
N ASP A 136 1.90 -20.64 -0.15
CA ASP A 136 3.03 -21.56 -0.08
C ASP A 136 3.45 -21.77 1.37
N GLN A 137 4.52 -22.50 1.58
CA GLN A 137 5.15 -22.65 2.90
C GLN A 137 6.59 -22.13 2.84
N ASN A 138 7.00 -21.39 3.88
CA ASN A 138 8.39 -21.00 4.00
C ASN A 138 9.27 -22.13 4.54
N ALA A 139 10.57 -21.88 4.64
CA ALA A 139 11.55 -22.88 5.11
C ALA A 139 11.29 -23.36 6.56
N TYR A 140 10.48 -22.64 7.31
CA TYR A 140 10.12 -22.99 8.70
C TYR A 140 8.76 -23.68 8.80
N GLY A 141 8.13 -24.00 7.67
CA GLY A 141 6.83 -24.66 7.63
C GLY A 141 5.63 -23.74 7.91
N GLN A 142 5.82 -22.42 7.96
CA GLN A 142 4.71 -21.48 8.08
C GLN A 142 4.00 -21.31 6.74
N THR A 143 2.68 -21.23 6.78
CA THR A 143 1.89 -20.83 5.62
C THR A 143 2.15 -19.37 5.31
N ILE A 144 2.51 -19.09 4.06
CA ILE A 144 2.73 -17.74 3.57
C ILE A 144 1.81 -17.44 2.41
N ILE A 145 1.46 -16.16 2.29
CA ILE A 145 0.71 -15.62 1.14
C ILE A 145 1.53 -14.52 0.50
N GLY A 146 1.39 -14.38 -0.82
CA GLY A 146 2.06 -13.34 -1.58
C GLY A 146 1.10 -12.59 -2.48
N PHE A 147 1.32 -11.31 -2.65
CA PHE A 147 0.55 -10.48 -3.57
C PHE A 147 1.33 -9.24 -4.00
N GLU A 148 0.98 -8.75 -5.17
CA GLU A 148 1.38 -7.46 -5.67
C GLU A 148 0.19 -6.51 -5.64
N ALA A 149 0.42 -5.24 -5.38
CA ALA A 149 -0.62 -4.24 -5.40
C ALA A 149 -0.09 -2.90 -5.91
N GLY A 150 -0.97 -2.08 -6.42
CA GLY A 150 -0.61 -0.77 -6.90
C GLY A 150 -1.77 0.19 -6.99
N ALA A 151 -1.44 1.47 -6.99
CA ALA A 151 -2.38 2.56 -7.19
C ALA A 151 -1.65 3.79 -7.70
N SER A 152 -2.40 4.69 -8.32
CA SER A 152 -1.93 6.05 -8.64
C SER A 152 -2.71 7.05 -7.82
N ILE A 153 -2.00 7.93 -7.12
CA ILE A 153 -2.59 8.97 -6.29
C ILE A 153 -2.04 10.35 -6.68
N SER A 154 -2.74 11.41 -6.29
CA SER A 154 -2.20 12.77 -6.33
C SER A 154 -1.68 13.14 -4.94
N ARG A 155 -0.41 13.48 -4.83
CA ARG A 155 0.20 13.90 -3.56
C ARG A 155 -0.46 15.14 -2.95
N LYS A 156 -1.05 15.98 -3.78
CA LYS A 156 -1.76 17.18 -3.34
C LYS A 156 -3.00 16.88 -2.52
N ASP A 157 -3.61 15.73 -2.70
CA ASP A 157 -4.79 15.31 -1.92
C ASP A 157 -4.47 15.17 -0.42
N TRP A 158 -3.21 14.96 -0.07
CA TRP A 158 -2.71 14.92 1.31
C TRP A 158 -1.98 16.20 1.73
N GLY A 159 -2.10 17.29 0.96
CA GLY A 159 -1.45 18.54 1.27
C GLY A 159 0.06 18.55 1.03
N ILE A 160 0.59 17.58 0.28
CA ILE A 160 2.00 17.52 -0.14
C ILE A 160 2.12 18.25 -1.47
N ASP A 161 2.22 19.56 -1.44
CA ASP A 161 2.15 20.43 -2.61
C ASP A 161 3.42 21.19 -2.93
N PHE A 162 4.51 20.97 -2.16
CA PHE A 162 5.80 21.59 -2.45
C PHE A 162 6.21 21.37 -3.91
N ASN A 163 6.64 22.44 -4.55
CA ASN A 163 7.17 22.39 -5.91
C ASN A 163 8.12 23.57 -6.18
N VAL A 164 8.84 23.47 -7.26
CA VAL A 164 9.73 24.55 -7.74
C VAL A 164 9.25 24.96 -9.12
N PRO A 165 8.78 26.21 -9.29
CA PRO A 165 8.46 26.74 -10.62
C PRO A 165 9.71 26.87 -11.48
N LEU A 166 9.61 26.48 -12.74
CA LEU A 166 10.66 26.57 -13.73
C LEU A 166 10.24 27.55 -14.83
N GLU A 167 11.20 27.98 -15.65
CA GLU A 167 10.92 28.80 -16.83
C GLU A 167 9.92 28.10 -17.76
N GLY A 168 9.02 28.88 -18.36
CA GLY A 168 8.00 28.38 -19.26
C GLY A 168 6.77 27.77 -18.56
N GLY A 169 6.57 28.03 -17.25
CA GLY A 169 5.41 27.57 -16.49
C GLY A 169 5.45 26.10 -16.10
N LYS A 170 6.58 25.42 -16.28
CA LYS A 170 6.77 24.03 -15.87
C LYS A 170 7.01 23.93 -14.37
N LEU A 171 6.67 22.80 -13.79
CA LEU A 171 6.94 22.45 -12.40
C LEU A 171 7.97 21.33 -12.33
N LEU A 172 8.80 21.36 -11.30
CA LEU A 172 9.90 20.41 -11.12
C LEU A 172 9.39 18.99 -10.82
N ILE A 173 8.37 18.89 -9.98
CA ILE A 173 7.87 17.63 -9.42
C ILE A 173 6.44 17.38 -9.89
N GLY A 174 6.18 16.17 -10.41
CA GLY A 174 4.83 15.76 -10.78
C GLY A 174 3.92 15.59 -9.57
N ASP A 175 2.62 15.74 -9.80
CA ASP A 175 1.59 15.55 -8.76
C ASP A 175 1.24 14.08 -8.56
N LYS A 176 1.30 13.30 -9.65
CA LYS A 176 0.98 11.88 -9.64
C LYS A 176 2.11 11.08 -8.98
N VAL A 177 1.72 10.23 -8.04
CA VAL A 177 2.59 9.24 -7.42
C VAL A 177 2.03 7.86 -7.70
N ASP A 178 2.83 6.99 -8.29
CA ASP A 178 2.50 5.58 -8.47
C ASP A 178 3.01 4.79 -7.27
N ILE A 179 2.12 4.03 -6.64
CA ILE A 179 2.41 3.16 -5.49
C ILE A 179 2.62 1.74 -6.00
N HIS A 180 3.65 1.09 -5.51
CA HIS A 180 3.99 -0.30 -5.84
C HIS A 180 4.22 -1.09 -4.56
N LEU A 181 3.53 -2.21 -4.42
CA LEU A 181 3.64 -3.09 -3.26
C LEU A 181 3.94 -4.51 -3.72
N ASP A 182 5.01 -5.07 -3.18
CA ASP A 182 5.30 -6.50 -3.22
C ASP A 182 5.25 -7.02 -1.80
N VAL A 183 4.31 -7.91 -1.49
CA VAL A 183 4.06 -8.30 -0.10
C VAL A 183 4.04 -9.81 0.04
N GLN A 184 4.80 -10.28 1.03
CA GLN A 184 4.72 -11.61 1.59
C GLN A 184 4.29 -11.51 3.05
N ALA A 185 3.34 -12.32 3.46
CA ALA A 185 2.87 -12.36 4.84
C ALA A 185 2.79 -13.80 5.34
N ALA A 186 3.10 -14.00 6.62
CA ALA A 186 3.18 -15.32 7.24
C ALA A 186 2.08 -15.51 8.29
N LEU A 187 1.43 -16.68 8.24
CA LEU A 187 0.40 -17.05 9.21
C LEU A 187 0.99 -17.11 10.62
N GLN A 188 0.34 -16.44 11.54
CA GLN A 188 0.71 -16.42 12.94
C GLN A 188 0.05 -17.55 13.70
N ALA A 189 0.75 -18.04 14.69
CA ALA A 189 0.27 -19.11 15.58
C ALA A 189 -0.89 -18.65 16.48
#